data_8196826afe4afe01c771d7d8adb33ff0
#
_entry.id   8196826afe4afe01c771d7d8adb33ff0
#
_cell.length_a   1.000
_cell.length_b   1.000
_cell.length_c   1.000
_cell.angle_alpha   90.00
_cell.angle_beta   90.00
_cell.angle_gamma   90.00
#
_symmetry.space_group_name_H-M   'P 1'
#
loop_
_entity.id
_entity.type
_entity.pdbx_description
1 polymer ?
#
loop_
_entity_poly.entity_id
_entity_poly.type
_entity_poly.pdbx_seq_one_letter_code
_entity_poly.pdbx_strand_id
1 'polypeptide(L)'
;VGKAISAIGIGPEFIISSFCLAILLLKPNAVQSLVIGLIAATVIQLTTSVPGADFVAEGAASLVMFAFTKSALADKPIMPAIGSFVTTLISGLIFAAIAIPAKGATIELFYVMLPVIVGTAFFNAIVVQVLAAPLKKVLGR
;
A
#
# COMPACT_ATOMS: atom_id res chain seq x y z
N VAL A 1 13.45 16.35 9.64
CA VAL A 1 13.01 15.08 10.23
C VAL A 1 11.95 14.42 9.34
N GLY A 2 10.90 15.16 8.96
CA GLY A 2 9.87 14.63 8.08
C GLY A 2 10.41 14.16 6.75
N LYS A 3 11.36 14.88 6.17
CA LYS A 3 12.01 14.47 4.92
C LYS A 3 12.84 13.20 5.09
N ALA A 4 13.54 13.06 6.21
CA ALA A 4 14.30 11.85 6.49
C ALA A 4 13.38 10.63 6.64
N ILE A 5 12.27 10.79 7.34
CA ILE A 5 11.26 9.73 7.49
C ILE A 5 10.66 9.37 6.14
N SER A 6 10.31 10.37 5.32
CA SER A 6 9.79 10.14 3.97
C SER A 6 10.83 9.47 3.07
N ALA A 7 12.10 9.83 3.22
CA ALA A 7 13.19 9.24 2.44
C ALA A 7 13.38 7.75 2.74
N ILE A 8 13.17 7.35 3.99
CA ILE A 8 13.21 5.94 4.37
C ILE A 8 11.86 5.25 4.25
N GLY A 9 10.82 6.00 3.82
CA GLY A 9 9.53 5.44 3.46
C GLY A 9 8.63 5.03 4.63
N ILE A 10 8.91 5.47 5.84
CA ILE A 10 8.14 5.02 7.01
C ILE A 10 6.71 5.58 7.01
N GLY A 11 6.53 6.86 6.67
CA GLY A 11 5.21 7.49 6.70
C GLY A 11 4.20 6.88 5.73
N PRO A 12 4.49 6.86 4.42
CA PRO A 12 3.59 6.26 3.44
C PRO A 12 3.38 4.77 3.65
N GLU A 13 4.38 4.06 4.14
CA GLU A 13 4.30 2.63 4.41
C GLU A 13 3.27 2.30 5.48
N PHE A 14 3.23 3.08 6.56
CA PHE A 14 2.21 2.91 7.59
C PHE A 14 0.82 3.17 7.05
N ILE A 15 0.66 4.14 6.15
CA ILE A 15 -0.62 4.43 5.52
C ILE A 15 -1.07 3.26 4.67
N ILE A 16 -0.18 2.68 3.88
CA ILE A 16 -0.48 1.49 3.07
C ILE A 16 -0.87 0.32 3.96
N SER A 17 -0.13 0.06 5.02
CA SER A 17 -0.48 -0.99 5.99
C SER A 17 -1.86 -0.75 6.59
N SER A 18 -2.17 0.50 6.92
CA SER A 18 -3.45 0.87 7.52
C SER A 18 -4.62 0.57 6.59
N PHE A 19 -4.54 0.97 5.30
CA PHE A 19 -5.65 0.69 4.41
C PHE A 19 -5.75 -0.79 4.05
N CYS A 20 -4.64 -1.50 3.96
CA CYS A 20 -4.67 -2.95 3.77
C CYS A 20 -5.41 -3.64 4.93
N LEU A 21 -5.10 -3.24 6.16
CA LEU A 21 -5.80 -3.75 7.33
C LEU A 21 -7.28 -3.39 7.32
N ALA A 22 -7.61 -2.15 6.96
CA ALA A 22 -9.00 -1.71 6.89
C ALA A 22 -9.79 -2.56 5.89
N ILE A 23 -9.26 -2.78 4.69
CA ILE A 23 -9.92 -3.59 3.67
C ILE A 23 -10.04 -5.04 4.13
N LEU A 24 -9.00 -5.58 4.74
CA LEU A 24 -8.98 -6.95 5.24
C LEU A 24 -10.02 -7.17 6.34
N LEU A 25 -10.11 -6.24 7.28
CA LEU A 25 -10.94 -6.41 8.48
C LEU A 25 -12.39 -6.01 8.24
N LEU A 26 -12.65 -4.95 7.48
CA LEU A 26 -13.99 -4.44 7.24
C LEU A 26 -14.68 -5.14 6.09
N LYS A 27 -13.92 -5.80 5.22
CA LYS A 27 -14.41 -6.51 4.04
C LYS A 27 -15.39 -5.66 3.20
N PRO A 28 -14.98 -4.43 2.82
CA PRO A 28 -15.84 -3.54 2.06
C PRO A 28 -16.03 -4.05 0.62
N ASN A 29 -16.98 -3.47 -0.09
CA ASN A 29 -17.13 -3.74 -1.52
C ASN A 29 -16.05 -2.99 -2.33
N ALA A 30 -16.05 -3.17 -3.66
CA ALA A 30 -15.04 -2.57 -4.52
C ALA A 30 -15.03 -1.04 -4.44
N VAL A 31 -16.21 -0.41 -4.43
CA VAL A 31 -16.32 1.05 -4.35
C VAL A 31 -15.80 1.56 -3.02
N GLN A 32 -16.18 0.91 -1.93
CA GLN A 32 -15.71 1.28 -0.58
C GLN A 32 -14.21 1.10 -0.45
N SER A 33 -13.65 0.04 -1.02
CA SER A 33 -12.20 -0.19 -1.03
C SER A 33 -11.48 0.91 -1.80
N LEU A 34 -12.01 1.31 -2.95
CA LEU A 34 -11.45 2.41 -3.72
C LEU A 34 -11.48 3.72 -2.92
N VAL A 35 -12.58 4.00 -2.23
CA VAL A 35 -12.70 5.19 -1.37
C VAL A 35 -11.65 5.17 -0.26
N ILE A 36 -11.43 4.01 0.38
CA ILE A 36 -10.39 3.86 1.40
C ILE A 36 -9.02 4.21 0.81
N GLY A 37 -8.71 3.68 -0.38
CA GLY A 37 -7.45 3.97 -1.05
C GLY A 37 -7.29 5.45 -1.40
N LEU A 38 -8.36 6.09 -1.86
CA LEU A 38 -8.33 7.51 -2.20
C LEU A 38 -8.20 8.40 -0.96
N ILE A 39 -8.79 8.03 0.16
CA ILE A 39 -8.59 8.72 1.44
C ILE A 39 -7.13 8.60 1.88
N ALA A 40 -6.57 7.41 1.80
CA ALA A 40 -5.17 7.19 2.12
C ALA A 40 -4.26 8.04 1.21
N ALA A 41 -4.55 8.08 -0.08
CA ALA A 41 -3.81 8.91 -1.04
C ALA A 41 -3.89 10.40 -0.68
N THR A 42 -5.05 10.88 -0.24
CA THR A 42 -5.21 12.26 0.18
C THR A 42 -4.27 12.59 1.35
N VAL A 43 -4.14 11.68 2.32
CA VAL A 43 -3.20 11.86 3.43
C VAL A 43 -1.76 11.86 2.93
N ILE A 44 -1.41 10.94 2.02
CA ILE A 44 -0.06 10.84 1.47
C ILE A 44 0.31 12.11 0.68
N GLN A 45 -0.65 12.78 0.06
CA GLN A 45 -0.39 14.02 -0.68
C GLN A 45 0.25 15.11 0.18
N LEU A 46 0.10 15.06 1.49
CA LEU A 46 0.75 16.01 2.38
C LEU A 46 2.28 15.88 2.37
N THR A 47 2.80 14.73 1.97
CA THR A 47 4.24 14.43 1.97
C THR A 47 4.77 14.01 0.60
N THR A 48 3.92 13.95 -0.41
CA THR A 48 4.33 13.47 -1.73
C THR A 48 5.19 14.49 -2.46
N SER A 49 6.13 13.98 -3.25
CA SER A 49 6.93 14.79 -4.16
C SER A 49 6.35 14.86 -5.57
N VAL A 50 5.32 14.06 -5.86
CA VAL A 50 4.67 14.00 -7.17
C VAL A 50 3.16 14.09 -6.95
N PRO A 51 2.59 15.32 -6.99
CA PRO A 51 1.15 15.48 -6.77
C PRO A 51 0.30 14.68 -7.76
N GLY A 52 -0.70 14.01 -7.25
CA GLY A 52 -1.64 13.23 -8.06
C GLY A 52 -1.24 11.78 -8.30
N ALA A 53 0.05 11.45 -8.25
CA ALA A 53 0.52 10.08 -8.49
C ALA A 53 -0.04 9.11 -7.46
N ASP A 54 -0.16 9.54 -6.21
CA ASP A 54 -0.65 8.69 -5.13
C ASP A 54 -2.11 8.30 -5.31
N PHE A 55 -2.92 9.16 -5.92
CA PHE A 55 -4.32 8.81 -6.17
C PHE A 55 -4.42 7.61 -7.10
N VAL A 56 -3.61 7.55 -8.15
CA VAL A 56 -3.59 6.42 -9.07
C VAL A 56 -2.99 5.19 -8.38
N ALA A 57 -1.85 5.36 -7.72
CA ALA A 57 -1.15 4.25 -7.08
C ALA A 57 -1.98 3.61 -5.97
N GLU A 58 -2.51 4.41 -5.06
CA GLU A 58 -3.25 3.90 -3.91
C GLU A 58 -4.65 3.43 -4.28
N GLY A 59 -5.29 4.10 -5.25
CA GLY A 59 -6.58 3.64 -5.77
C GLY A 59 -6.47 2.25 -6.39
N ALA A 60 -5.47 2.04 -7.24
CA ALA A 60 -5.21 0.73 -7.85
C ALA A 60 -4.84 -0.31 -6.78
N ALA A 61 -3.99 0.07 -5.84
CA ALA A 61 -3.55 -0.83 -4.77
C ALA A 61 -4.72 -1.29 -3.89
N SER A 62 -5.64 -0.38 -3.56
CA SER A 62 -6.80 -0.74 -2.75
C SER A 62 -7.70 -1.75 -3.45
N LEU A 63 -7.85 -1.64 -4.76
CA LEU A 63 -8.61 -2.61 -5.55
C LEU A 63 -7.90 -3.96 -5.61
N VAL A 64 -6.57 -3.97 -5.66
CA VAL A 64 -5.79 -5.20 -5.59
C VAL A 64 -6.01 -5.90 -4.25
N MET A 65 -5.95 -5.17 -3.15
CA MET A 65 -6.21 -5.74 -1.82
C MET A 65 -7.64 -6.27 -1.71
N PHE A 66 -8.61 -5.52 -2.26
CA PHE A 66 -9.99 -5.99 -2.34
C PHE A 66 -10.08 -7.32 -3.08
N ALA A 67 -9.41 -7.43 -4.22
CA ALA A 67 -9.40 -8.68 -5.00
C ALA A 67 -8.86 -9.84 -4.18
N PHE A 68 -7.82 -9.62 -3.38
CA PHE A 68 -7.29 -10.66 -2.49
C PHE A 68 -8.32 -11.11 -1.45
N THR A 69 -9.14 -10.19 -0.94
CA THR A 69 -10.17 -10.56 0.04
C THR A 69 -11.30 -11.40 -0.57
N LYS A 70 -11.43 -11.39 -1.89
CA LYS A 70 -12.43 -12.17 -2.63
C LYS A 70 -11.82 -13.39 -3.31
N SER A 71 -10.50 -13.58 -3.22
CA SER A 71 -9.82 -14.69 -3.87
C SER A 71 -9.87 -15.96 -3.05
N ALA A 72 -9.38 -17.06 -3.63
CA ALA A 72 -9.25 -18.34 -2.94
C ALA A 72 -8.28 -18.24 -1.74
N LEU A 73 -7.43 -17.23 -1.71
CA LEU A 73 -6.49 -17.00 -0.60
C LEU A 73 -7.13 -16.31 0.60
N ALA A 74 -8.38 -15.83 0.48
CA ALA A 74 -9.02 -15.02 1.51
C ALA A 74 -9.04 -15.67 2.90
N ASP A 75 -9.20 -16.98 2.96
CA ASP A 75 -9.28 -17.73 4.22
C ASP A 75 -7.94 -18.31 4.68
N LYS A 76 -6.86 -18.08 3.91
CA LYS A 76 -5.55 -18.59 4.27
C LYS A 76 -4.90 -17.74 5.35
N PRO A 77 -4.22 -18.36 6.34
CA PRO A 77 -3.54 -17.59 7.40
C PRO A 77 -2.47 -16.63 6.89
N ILE A 78 -1.83 -16.93 5.76
CA ILE A 78 -0.77 -16.13 5.17
C ILE A 78 -1.31 -15.00 4.26
N MET A 79 -2.62 -14.98 3.99
CA MET A 79 -3.18 -14.01 3.05
C MET A 79 -2.88 -12.54 3.42
N PRO A 80 -2.94 -12.13 4.71
CA PRO A 80 -2.60 -10.75 5.04
C PRO A 80 -1.20 -10.36 4.57
N ALA A 81 -0.21 -11.22 4.73
CA ALA A 81 1.16 -10.96 4.29
C ALA A 81 1.25 -10.92 2.76
N ILE A 82 0.69 -11.92 2.09
CA ILE A 82 0.74 -11.99 0.62
C ILE A 82 -0.02 -10.83 0.00
N GLY A 83 -1.23 -10.55 0.48
CA GLY A 83 -2.06 -9.47 -0.05
C GLY A 83 -1.40 -8.11 0.09
N SER A 84 -0.89 -7.81 1.26
CA SER A 84 -0.23 -6.52 1.50
C SER A 84 1.10 -6.41 0.76
N PHE A 85 1.85 -7.51 0.63
CA PHE A 85 3.08 -7.53 -0.15
C PHE A 85 2.82 -7.16 -1.61
N VAL A 86 1.89 -7.86 -2.25
CA VAL A 86 1.54 -7.62 -3.66
C VAL A 86 0.95 -6.21 -3.84
N THR A 87 0.07 -5.80 -2.93
CA THR A 87 -0.55 -4.48 -2.94
C THR A 87 0.52 -3.38 -2.89
N THR A 88 1.50 -3.53 -1.99
CA THR A 88 2.59 -2.57 -1.85
C THR A 88 3.47 -2.54 -3.09
N LEU A 89 3.80 -3.70 -3.66
CA LEU A 89 4.57 -3.76 -4.90
C LEU A 89 3.86 -3.00 -6.03
N ILE A 90 2.58 -3.24 -6.21
CA ILE A 90 1.80 -2.60 -7.27
C ILE A 90 1.74 -1.10 -7.05
N SER A 91 1.47 -0.65 -5.82
CA SER A 91 1.46 0.76 -5.47
C SER A 91 2.79 1.42 -5.79
N GLY A 92 3.89 0.82 -5.35
CA GLY A 92 5.23 1.35 -5.59
C GLY A 92 5.61 1.39 -7.06
N LEU A 93 5.27 0.36 -7.81
CA LEU A 93 5.56 0.29 -9.25
C LEU A 93 4.76 1.33 -10.02
N ILE A 94 3.49 1.51 -9.69
CA ILE A 94 2.65 2.54 -10.33
C ILE A 94 3.18 3.94 -9.99
N PHE A 95 3.52 4.18 -8.74
CA PHE A 95 4.09 5.46 -8.32
C PHE A 95 5.38 5.74 -9.09
N ALA A 96 6.29 4.77 -9.18
CA ALA A 96 7.53 4.92 -9.92
C ALA A 96 7.29 5.20 -11.41
N ALA A 97 6.34 4.49 -12.01
CA ALA A 97 6.00 4.68 -13.42
C ALA A 97 5.49 6.10 -13.71
N ILE A 98 4.84 6.74 -12.75
CA ILE A 98 4.35 8.11 -12.89
C ILE A 98 5.44 9.11 -12.49
N ALA A 99 6.15 8.85 -11.40
CA ALA A 99 7.10 9.80 -10.82
C ALA A 99 8.34 9.99 -11.69
N ILE A 100 8.84 8.93 -12.31
CA ILE A 100 10.06 8.98 -13.11
C ILE A 100 9.90 9.95 -14.30
N PRO A 101 8.88 9.79 -15.16
CA PRO A 101 8.68 10.76 -16.24
C PRO A 101 8.30 12.16 -15.73
N ALA A 102 7.50 12.24 -14.67
CA ALA A 102 7.05 13.52 -14.12
C ALA A 102 8.22 14.37 -13.61
N LYS A 103 9.26 13.72 -13.08
CA LYS A 103 10.46 14.40 -12.60
C LYS A 103 11.52 14.58 -13.68
N GLY A 104 11.28 14.11 -14.90
CA GLY A 104 12.27 14.10 -15.96
C GLY A 104 13.46 13.20 -15.67
N ALA A 105 13.28 12.20 -14.79
CA ALA A 105 14.33 11.26 -14.43
C ALA A 105 14.47 10.14 -15.45
N THR A 106 15.57 9.41 -15.38
CA THR A 106 15.84 8.28 -16.26
C THR A 106 15.44 6.96 -15.64
N ILE A 107 15.50 5.88 -16.42
CA ILE A 107 15.23 4.52 -15.95
C ILE A 107 16.14 4.11 -14.78
N GLU A 108 17.28 4.75 -14.63
CA GLU A 108 18.20 4.48 -13.52
C GLU A 108 17.56 4.76 -12.16
N LEU A 109 16.68 5.76 -12.09
CA LEU A 109 15.93 6.03 -10.86
C LEU A 109 15.04 4.84 -10.49
N PHE A 110 14.45 4.17 -11.47
CA PHE A 110 13.66 2.97 -11.24
C PHE A 110 14.50 1.88 -10.56
N TYR A 111 15.73 1.66 -11.02
CA TYR A 111 16.61 0.67 -10.42
C TYR A 111 17.00 1.02 -8.98
N VAL A 112 17.09 2.32 -8.67
CA VAL A 112 17.34 2.77 -7.29
C VAL A 112 16.10 2.59 -6.42
N MET A 113 14.90 2.84 -6.97
CA MET A 113 13.65 2.73 -6.24
C MET A 113 13.23 1.28 -6.00
N LEU A 114 13.59 0.36 -6.89
CA LEU A 114 13.12 -1.02 -6.82
C LEU A 114 13.47 -1.72 -5.49
N PRO A 115 14.71 -1.66 -4.97
CA PRO A 115 15.02 -2.25 -3.66
C PRO A 115 14.19 -1.63 -2.53
N VAL A 116 13.92 -0.33 -2.60
CA VAL A 116 13.09 0.36 -1.60
C VAL A 116 11.66 -0.15 -1.66
N ILE A 117 11.12 -0.30 -2.87
CA ILE A 117 9.76 -0.82 -3.08
C ILE A 117 9.64 -2.23 -2.51
N VAL A 118 10.61 -3.10 -2.81
CA VAL A 118 10.60 -4.48 -2.33
C VAL A 118 10.75 -4.52 -0.80
N GLY A 119 11.66 -3.73 -0.24
CA GLY A 119 11.84 -3.63 1.20
C GLY A 119 10.58 -3.14 1.91
N THR A 120 9.92 -2.14 1.34
CA THR A 120 8.65 -1.62 1.84
C THR A 120 7.57 -2.69 1.81
N ALA A 121 7.52 -3.47 0.73
CA ALA A 121 6.55 -4.57 0.60
C ALA A 121 6.75 -5.63 1.70
N PHE A 122 7.98 -6.00 1.99
CA PHE A 122 8.27 -6.92 3.10
C PHE A 122 7.88 -6.33 4.44
N PHE A 123 8.19 -5.06 4.67
CA PHE A 123 7.82 -4.37 5.91
C PHE A 123 6.31 -4.39 6.11
N ASN A 124 5.55 -4.00 5.08
CA ASN A 124 4.08 -3.98 5.16
C ASN A 124 3.51 -5.39 5.33
N ALA A 125 4.10 -6.39 4.67
CA ALA A 125 3.67 -7.77 4.82
C ALA A 125 3.78 -8.22 6.28
N ILE A 126 4.90 -7.91 6.92
CA ILE A 126 5.12 -8.26 8.32
C ILE A 126 4.14 -7.52 9.23
N VAL A 127 4.00 -6.21 9.05
CA VAL A 127 3.11 -5.38 9.88
C VAL A 127 1.66 -5.85 9.76
N VAL A 128 1.17 -6.04 8.55
CA VAL A 128 -0.21 -6.46 8.33
C VAL A 128 -0.45 -7.87 8.87
N GLN A 129 0.50 -8.79 8.64
CA GLN A 129 0.38 -10.16 9.15
C GLN A 129 0.34 -10.19 10.67
N VAL A 130 1.20 -9.44 11.32
CA VAL A 130 1.29 -9.41 12.79
C VAL A 130 0.06 -8.77 13.41
N LEU A 131 -0.48 -7.72 12.80
CA LEU A 131 -1.61 -6.98 13.37
C LEU A 131 -2.97 -7.57 13.01
N ALA A 132 -3.07 -8.33 11.92
CA ALA A 132 -4.36 -8.83 11.44
C ALA A 132 -5.05 -9.74 12.45
N ALA A 133 -4.34 -10.70 13.04
CA ALA A 133 -4.93 -11.66 13.95
C ALA A 133 -5.47 -11.01 15.24
N PRO A 134 -4.68 -10.18 15.98
CA PRO A 134 -5.23 -9.52 17.17
C PRO A 134 -6.35 -8.54 16.86
N LEU A 135 -6.28 -7.82 15.72
CA LEU A 135 -7.35 -6.89 15.35
C LEU A 135 -8.64 -7.61 14.97
N LYS A 136 -8.55 -8.74 14.28
CA LYS A 136 -9.73 -9.58 14.02
C LYS A 136 -10.38 -10.03 15.31
N LYS A 137 -9.60 -10.42 16.29
CA LYS A 137 -10.07 -10.84 17.60
C LYS A 137 -10.82 -9.74 18.32
N VAL A 138 -10.26 -8.52 18.32
CA VAL A 138 -10.88 -7.35 18.95
C VAL A 138 -12.21 -7.00 18.27
N LEU A 139 -12.27 -7.13 16.95
CA LEU A 139 -13.48 -6.82 16.19
C LEU A 139 -14.49 -7.96 16.14
N GLY A 140 -14.18 -9.12 16.73
CA GLY A 140 -15.06 -10.29 16.70
C GLY A 140 -15.16 -10.95 15.33
N ARG A 141 -14.10 -10.86 14.53
CA ARG A 141 -14.10 -11.36 13.14
C ARG A 141 -13.12 -12.49 12.90
#